data_b82293208f1ebaf9680d9ad93ee344d7
#
_entry.id   b82293208f1ebaf9680d9ad93ee344d7
#
_cell.length_a   1.000
_cell.length_b   1.000
_cell.length_c   1.000
_cell.angle_alpha   90.00
_cell.angle_beta   90.00
_cell.angle_gamma   90.00
#
_symmetry.space_group_name_H-M   'P 1'
#
loop_
_entity.id
_entity.type
_entity.pdbx_description
1 polymer ?
#
loop_
_entity_poly.entity_id
_entity_poly.type
_entity_poly.pdbx_seq_one_letter_code
_entity_poly.pdbx_strand_id
1 'polypeptide(L)'
;MEQLKIRHASAMPAPTWRWLHMNDTEICLPAELVRTGDVEIEAADELLNTAVTFEGAVAGLQERVDAARAGAPDTRACLRAALGADDAEAACGALSDLDVPALSAYQERAAREEAAGDVARAFETGIGTDARSYLNFAAGETVTIATGAGAEGRACVRVNGGAGTTVASSIDAVAAPDSTLSLTITLDAAGDGGSGGQQGAAGVVGSELRVFAGARSRVDVTVYVTADSGFTALDDSGYVLDEGARVQVRHIVLGGGTTATGMAADLRSDTARLDIDTRYLAAGTEVRDFNYVVRHRGKRTVSNIIANGVLAGASKKCLRGTIDLVHGCKGSEGTERETVLIADEGVDNKTVPTILCDEDDVAGNHGATIGHVRPEQLFYLESRGVSPEAAEALFIRAKLEDAALCAPDERIRAAVVRLGDRLIDGFAEELEGDAA
;
A
#
# COMPACT_ATOMS: atom_id res chain seq x y z
N MET A 1 -14.78 -26.71 1.09
CA MET A 1 -13.44 -26.47 1.65
C MET A 1 -13.61 -25.51 2.83
N GLU A 2 -13.00 -25.83 3.95
CA GLU A 2 -12.98 -24.93 5.11
C GLU A 2 -12.17 -23.68 4.73
N GLN A 3 -12.64 -22.48 5.09
CA GLN A 3 -11.98 -21.22 4.75
C GLN A 3 -11.53 -20.52 6.02
N LEU A 4 -10.30 -20.03 6.02
CA LEU A 4 -9.81 -19.09 7.00
C LEU A 4 -10.29 -17.68 6.63
N LYS A 5 -10.83 -16.94 7.59
CA LYS A 5 -11.34 -15.59 7.37
C LYS A 5 -10.51 -14.60 8.16
N ILE A 6 -9.84 -13.71 7.45
CA ILE A 6 -9.25 -12.51 8.05
C ILE A 6 -10.36 -11.47 8.09
N ARG A 7 -10.84 -11.17 9.30
CA ARG A 7 -11.88 -10.17 9.54
C ARG A 7 -11.23 -8.83 9.84
N HIS A 8 -11.92 -7.77 9.47
CA HIS A 8 -11.46 -6.40 9.67
C HIS A 8 -10.09 -6.13 9.02
N ALA A 9 -9.81 -6.77 7.89
CA ALA A 9 -8.66 -6.44 7.06
C ALA A 9 -8.83 -5.04 6.45
N SER A 10 -7.74 -4.35 6.15
CA SER A 10 -7.75 -3.01 5.57
C SER A 10 -8.59 -2.01 6.37
N ALA A 11 -8.58 -2.11 7.70
CA ALA A 11 -9.39 -1.28 8.56
C ALA A 11 -8.93 0.18 8.55
N MET A 12 -9.87 1.09 8.41
CA MET A 12 -9.62 2.53 8.48
C MET A 12 -9.31 2.95 9.92
N PRO A 13 -8.33 3.85 10.16
CA PRO A 13 -8.03 4.37 11.49
C PRO A 13 -9.21 5.10 12.16
N ALA A 14 -10.03 5.75 11.34
CA ALA A 14 -11.27 6.40 11.77
C ALA A 14 -12.42 5.90 10.90
N PRO A 15 -13.36 5.15 11.49
CA PRO A 15 -14.47 4.59 10.73
C PRO A 15 -15.42 5.69 10.22
N THR A 16 -15.84 5.54 8.97
CA THR A 16 -16.89 6.34 8.36
C THR A 16 -18.29 5.77 8.68
N TRP A 17 -19.28 6.06 7.88
CA TRP A 17 -20.63 5.56 8.08
C TRP A 17 -20.73 4.04 7.95
N ARG A 18 -21.01 3.38 9.05
CA ARG A 18 -21.01 1.90 9.15
C ARG A 18 -21.92 1.20 8.14
N TRP A 19 -23.04 1.84 7.77
CA TRP A 19 -23.99 1.26 6.83
C TRP A 19 -23.47 1.14 5.39
N LEU A 20 -22.38 1.84 5.03
CA LEU A 20 -21.75 1.71 3.72
C LEU A 20 -20.84 0.49 3.59
N HIS A 21 -20.52 -0.20 4.70
CA HIS A 21 -19.62 -1.37 4.72
C HIS A 21 -18.30 -1.13 3.99
N MET A 22 -17.66 0.04 4.22
CA MET A 22 -16.42 0.44 3.58
C MET A 22 -15.25 0.61 4.56
N ASN A 23 -15.52 0.47 5.87
CA ASN A 23 -14.50 0.74 6.90
C ASN A 23 -13.42 -0.34 6.98
N ASP A 24 -13.73 -1.54 6.56
CA ASP A 24 -12.87 -2.72 6.52
C ASP A 24 -13.33 -3.70 5.45
N THR A 25 -12.63 -4.79 5.29
CA THR A 25 -12.98 -5.89 4.41
C THR A 25 -12.80 -7.25 5.09
N GLU A 26 -13.45 -8.30 4.56
CA GLU A 26 -13.21 -9.68 4.94
C GLU A 26 -12.45 -10.37 3.81
N ILE A 27 -11.30 -10.98 4.12
CA ILE A 27 -10.52 -11.76 3.16
C ILE A 27 -10.71 -13.24 3.48
N CYS A 28 -11.19 -14.00 2.50
CA CYS A 28 -11.37 -15.44 2.61
C CYS A 28 -10.16 -16.15 1.99
N LEU A 29 -9.48 -16.96 2.77
CA LEU A 29 -8.30 -17.73 2.38
C LEU A 29 -8.60 -19.24 2.49
N PRO A 30 -7.90 -20.11 1.73
CA PRO A 30 -7.98 -21.55 1.94
C PRO A 30 -7.53 -21.91 3.35
N ALA A 31 -8.26 -22.79 4.04
CA ALA A 31 -7.87 -23.23 5.39
C ALA A 31 -6.71 -24.22 5.37
N GLU A 32 -6.60 -25.02 4.31
CA GLU A 32 -5.49 -25.97 4.12
C GLU A 32 -4.40 -25.31 3.33
N LEU A 33 -3.29 -24.98 4.01
CA LEU A 33 -2.10 -24.39 3.44
C LEU A 33 -1.13 -25.49 3.02
N VAL A 34 -0.98 -25.71 1.74
CA VAL A 34 0.21 -26.41 1.24
C VAL A 34 1.29 -25.34 1.05
N ARG A 35 2.17 -25.22 2.04
CA ARG A 35 3.32 -24.31 1.95
C ARG A 35 4.31 -24.88 0.94
N THR A 36 4.60 -24.13 -0.11
CA THR A 36 5.72 -24.39 -1.00
C THR A 36 6.61 -23.15 -1.00
N GLY A 37 7.90 -23.31 -0.75
CA GLY A 37 8.83 -22.21 -0.59
C GLY A 37 9.43 -21.72 -1.91
N ASP A 38 8.59 -21.33 -2.88
CA ASP A 38 9.10 -20.79 -4.14
C ASP A 38 9.24 -19.26 -4.05
N VAL A 39 10.18 -18.84 -3.18
CA VAL A 39 10.59 -17.44 -3.02
C VAL A 39 12.05 -17.32 -3.41
N GLU A 40 12.31 -16.57 -4.45
CA GLU A 40 13.67 -16.26 -4.91
C GLU A 40 14.06 -14.85 -4.43
N ILE A 41 15.26 -14.72 -3.85
CA ILE A 41 15.82 -13.42 -3.44
C ILE A 41 17.11 -13.19 -4.19
N GLU A 42 17.12 -12.22 -5.05
CA GLU A 42 18.29 -11.75 -5.79
C GLU A 42 18.80 -10.45 -5.15
N ALA A 43 19.90 -10.53 -4.42
CA ALA A 43 20.56 -9.38 -3.82
C ALA A 43 22.06 -9.66 -3.66
N ALA A 44 22.87 -8.62 -3.55
CA ALA A 44 24.29 -8.79 -3.20
C ALA A 44 24.44 -9.31 -1.76
N ASP A 45 25.42 -10.16 -1.51
CA ASP A 45 25.67 -10.78 -0.20
C ASP A 45 25.79 -9.74 0.93
N GLU A 46 26.33 -8.55 0.62
CA GLU A 46 26.51 -7.47 1.58
C GLU A 46 25.17 -6.91 2.09
N LEU A 47 24.09 -7.03 1.32
CA LEU A 47 22.75 -6.60 1.72
C LEU A 47 22.04 -7.62 2.60
N LEU A 48 22.40 -8.88 2.49
CA LEU A 48 21.78 -10.01 3.22
C LEU A 48 22.53 -10.36 4.50
N ASN A 49 23.86 -10.20 4.52
CA ASN A 49 24.71 -10.52 5.66
C ASN A 49 24.88 -9.32 6.59
N THR A 50 23.80 -8.93 7.25
CA THR A 50 23.79 -7.75 8.12
C THR A 50 23.48 -8.11 9.57
N ALA A 51 24.10 -7.39 10.51
CA ALA A 51 23.73 -7.42 11.93
C ALA A 51 22.65 -6.39 12.28
N VAL A 52 22.24 -5.58 11.32
CA VAL A 52 21.19 -4.56 11.50
C VAL A 52 19.82 -5.25 11.50
N THR A 53 18.98 -4.87 12.45
CA THR A 53 17.59 -5.33 12.52
C THR A 53 16.64 -4.15 12.35
N PHE A 54 15.45 -4.42 11.83
CA PHE A 54 14.41 -3.42 11.70
C PHE A 54 14.05 -2.81 13.07
N GLU A 55 13.85 -3.65 14.08
CA GLU A 55 13.53 -3.23 15.45
C GLU A 55 14.61 -2.33 16.05
N GLY A 56 15.89 -2.69 15.85
CA GLY A 56 17.02 -1.89 16.32
C GLY A 56 17.10 -0.52 15.65
N ALA A 57 16.83 -0.46 14.34
CA ALA A 57 16.81 0.79 13.60
C ALA A 57 15.66 1.71 14.07
N VAL A 58 14.46 1.17 14.26
CA VAL A 58 13.29 1.90 14.74
C VAL A 58 13.47 2.37 16.18
N ALA A 59 14.03 1.53 17.07
CA ALA A 59 14.31 1.90 18.45
C ALA A 59 15.32 3.04 18.53
N GLY A 60 16.40 2.99 17.75
CA GLY A 60 17.40 4.06 17.68
C GLY A 60 16.82 5.39 17.18
N LEU A 61 15.86 5.37 16.24
CA LEU A 61 15.13 6.57 15.84
C LEU A 61 14.28 7.10 16.99
N GLN A 62 13.55 6.24 17.70
CA GLN A 62 12.69 6.67 18.80
C GLN A 62 13.49 7.32 19.93
N GLU A 63 14.64 6.76 20.30
CA GLU A 63 15.52 7.36 21.30
C GLU A 63 15.97 8.79 20.91
N ARG A 64 16.29 9.02 19.62
CA ARG A 64 16.64 10.37 19.13
C ARG A 64 15.45 11.33 19.17
N VAL A 65 14.25 10.87 18.79
CA VAL A 65 13.02 11.68 18.82
C VAL A 65 12.67 12.05 20.26
N ASP A 66 12.76 11.12 21.19
CA ASP A 66 12.47 11.35 22.61
C ASP A 66 13.49 12.29 23.27
N ALA A 67 14.77 12.14 22.95
CA ALA A 67 15.81 13.05 23.41
C ALA A 67 15.60 14.48 22.90
N ALA A 68 15.20 14.65 21.63
CA ALA A 68 14.88 15.96 21.06
C ALA A 68 13.64 16.59 21.72
N ARG A 69 12.64 15.79 22.07
CA ARG A 69 11.42 16.25 22.78
C ARG A 69 11.72 16.61 24.23
N ALA A 70 12.54 15.86 24.92
CA ALA A 70 12.94 16.14 26.31
C ALA A 70 13.71 17.46 26.44
N GLY A 71 14.41 17.89 25.39
CA GLY A 71 15.09 19.19 25.32
C GLY A 71 14.19 20.35 24.90
N ALA A 72 12.98 20.09 24.42
CA ALA A 72 12.02 21.12 24.03
C ALA A 72 11.26 21.63 25.27
N PRO A 73 10.98 22.95 25.38
CA PRO A 73 10.15 23.47 26.45
C PRO A 73 8.77 22.80 26.39
N ASP A 74 8.32 22.23 27.50
CA ASP A 74 6.98 21.67 27.62
C ASP A 74 5.94 22.78 27.34
N THR A 75 5.36 22.74 26.15
CA THR A 75 4.38 23.73 25.68
C THR A 75 3.16 23.76 26.58
N ARG A 76 2.77 22.61 27.18
CA ARG A 76 1.67 22.54 28.15
C ARG A 76 2.07 23.23 29.48
N ALA A 77 3.31 23.05 29.94
CA ALA A 77 3.80 23.74 31.11
C ALA A 77 3.91 25.26 30.88
N CYS A 78 4.37 25.67 29.70
CA CYS A 78 4.40 27.07 29.29
C CYS A 78 2.98 27.66 29.17
N LEU A 79 2.02 26.94 28.62
CA LEU A 79 0.62 27.36 28.52
C LEU A 79 -0.05 27.45 29.89
N ARG A 80 0.17 26.46 30.79
CA ARG A 80 -0.28 26.50 32.18
C ARG A 80 0.29 27.68 32.95
N ALA A 81 1.56 27.99 32.72
CA ALA A 81 2.23 29.13 33.33
C ALA A 81 1.71 30.48 32.80
N ALA A 82 1.32 30.54 31.50
CA ALA A 82 0.82 31.75 30.85
C ALA A 82 -0.67 32.04 31.12
N LEU A 83 -1.50 30.98 31.28
CA LEU A 83 -2.95 31.11 31.44
C LEU A 83 -3.44 31.01 32.90
N GLY A 84 -2.57 30.66 33.86
CA GLY A 84 -2.98 30.34 35.22
C GLY A 84 -3.58 28.92 35.28
N ALA A 85 -3.25 28.15 36.33
CA ALA A 85 -3.57 26.72 36.41
C ALA A 85 -5.08 26.41 36.34
N ASP A 86 -5.94 27.29 36.84
CA ASP A 86 -7.38 27.06 36.93
C ASP A 86 -8.11 27.21 35.59
N ASP A 87 -7.62 28.04 34.68
CA ASP A 87 -8.29 28.27 33.38
C ASP A 87 -7.98 27.18 32.36
N ALA A 88 -6.82 26.51 32.46
CA ALA A 88 -6.43 25.42 31.54
C ALA A 88 -7.21 24.14 31.81
N GLU A 89 -7.56 23.88 33.08
CA GLU A 89 -8.35 22.72 33.50
C GLU A 89 -9.83 22.87 33.13
N ALA A 90 -10.36 24.09 33.23
CA ALA A 90 -11.71 24.45 32.82
C ALA A 90 -11.88 24.37 31.28
N ALA A 91 -10.88 24.80 30.50
CA ALA A 91 -10.91 24.70 29.03
C ALA A 91 -10.81 23.25 28.54
N CYS A 92 -10.02 22.38 29.19
CA CYS A 92 -9.99 20.95 28.90
C CYS A 92 -11.29 20.25 29.30
N GLY A 93 -11.93 20.63 30.42
CA GLY A 93 -13.21 20.08 30.86
C GLY A 93 -14.37 20.40 29.91
N ALA A 94 -14.39 21.62 29.36
CA ALA A 94 -15.42 22.03 28.39
C ALA A 94 -15.36 21.30 27.05
N LEU A 95 -14.17 20.77 26.67
CA LEU A 95 -13.99 19.96 25.47
C LEU A 95 -14.37 18.50 25.70
N SER A 96 -14.33 17.99 26.94
CA SER A 96 -14.72 16.63 27.28
C SER A 96 -16.25 16.39 27.27
N ASP A 97 -17.04 17.45 27.36
CA ASP A 97 -18.52 17.39 27.33
C ASP A 97 -19.12 17.42 25.90
N LEU A 98 -18.27 17.56 24.89
CA LEU A 98 -18.68 17.40 23.48
C LEU A 98 -18.69 15.90 23.14
N ASP A 99 -19.84 15.28 23.28
CA ASP A 99 -20.11 13.88 22.90
C ASP A 99 -20.09 13.73 21.36
N VAL A 100 -18.92 13.90 20.76
CA VAL A 100 -18.69 13.68 19.34
C VAL A 100 -18.03 12.29 19.20
N PRO A 101 -18.69 11.29 18.57
CA PRO A 101 -18.15 9.94 18.42
C PRO A 101 -16.75 9.90 17.78
N ALA A 102 -16.39 10.88 16.97
CA ALA A 102 -15.07 11.04 16.40
C ALA A 102 -14.01 11.45 17.45
N LEU A 103 -14.40 12.19 18.48
CA LEU A 103 -13.51 12.65 19.55
C LEU A 103 -13.16 11.50 20.52
N SER A 104 -14.12 10.61 20.83
CA SER A 104 -13.88 9.44 21.67
C SER A 104 -12.95 8.44 20.98
N ALA A 105 -13.12 8.18 19.70
CA ALA A 105 -12.21 7.33 18.91
C ALA A 105 -10.80 7.92 18.84
N TYR A 106 -10.68 9.24 18.72
CA TYR A 106 -9.41 9.95 18.76
C TYR A 106 -8.72 9.86 20.13
N GLN A 107 -9.48 10.06 21.21
CA GLN A 107 -8.97 9.96 22.59
C GLN A 107 -8.54 8.52 22.94
N GLU A 108 -9.30 7.52 22.52
CA GLU A 108 -8.93 6.10 22.69
C GLU A 108 -7.66 5.77 21.90
N ARG A 109 -7.51 6.35 20.70
CA ARG A 109 -6.32 6.18 19.89
C ARG A 109 -5.11 6.86 20.52
N ALA A 110 -5.23 8.12 20.96
CA ALA A 110 -4.18 8.86 21.65
C ALA A 110 -3.74 8.14 22.95
N ALA A 111 -4.71 7.59 23.70
CA ALA A 111 -4.42 6.79 24.91
C ALA A 111 -3.71 5.46 24.58
N ARG A 112 -4.05 4.79 23.47
CA ARG A 112 -3.34 3.61 22.98
C ARG A 112 -1.92 3.92 22.54
N GLU A 113 -1.71 5.05 21.84
CA GLU A 113 -0.38 5.50 21.43
C GLU A 113 0.49 5.92 22.62
N GLU A 114 -0.09 6.52 23.67
CA GLU A 114 0.59 6.88 24.91
C GLU A 114 0.92 5.64 25.78
N ALA A 115 0.03 4.64 25.80
CA ALA A 115 0.23 3.37 26.49
C ALA A 115 1.19 2.42 25.76
N ALA A 116 1.34 2.59 24.45
CA ALA A 116 2.21 1.77 23.60
C ALA A 116 3.68 2.18 23.67
N GLY A 117 4.23 2.58 24.81
CA GLY A 117 5.64 2.97 25.00
C GLY A 117 6.72 2.06 24.38
N ASP A 118 6.29 1.11 23.53
CA ASP A 118 7.11 0.18 22.75
C ASP A 118 6.83 0.41 21.26
N VAL A 119 7.75 1.05 20.59
CA VAL A 119 7.68 1.39 19.15
C VAL A 119 7.46 0.16 18.26
N ALA A 120 7.96 -0.98 18.66
CA ALA A 120 7.78 -2.23 17.93
C ALA A 120 6.32 -2.72 17.95
N ARG A 121 5.57 -2.41 19.03
CA ARG A 121 4.15 -2.75 19.15
C ARG A 121 3.21 -1.79 18.42
N ALA A 122 3.65 -0.56 18.17
CA ALA A 122 2.88 0.45 17.46
C ALA A 122 3.09 0.42 15.93
N PHE A 123 3.90 -0.52 15.43
CA PHE A 123 4.15 -0.65 14.00
C PHE A 123 2.96 -1.32 13.32
N GLU A 124 2.32 -0.57 12.44
CA GLU A 124 1.15 -1.01 11.68
C GLU A 124 1.53 -1.27 10.22
N THR A 125 0.91 -2.28 9.64
CA THR A 125 0.88 -2.52 8.20
C THR A 125 -0.52 -2.22 7.67
N GLY A 126 -0.66 -2.01 6.37
CA GLY A 126 -1.89 -1.48 5.80
C GLY A 126 -3.07 -2.45 5.78
N ILE A 127 -2.84 -3.77 5.58
CA ILE A 127 -3.92 -4.76 5.63
C ILE A 127 -4.29 -5.08 7.09
N GLY A 128 -3.32 -5.03 7.98
CA GLY A 128 -3.53 -5.18 9.42
C GLY A 128 -2.91 -6.43 10.02
N THR A 129 -3.01 -6.51 11.35
CA THR A 129 -2.27 -7.48 12.19
C THR A 129 -2.53 -8.94 11.82
N ASP A 130 -3.78 -9.30 11.50
CA ASP A 130 -4.13 -10.69 11.21
C ASP A 130 -3.56 -11.14 9.85
N ALA A 131 -3.60 -10.27 8.84
CA ALA A 131 -3.00 -10.53 7.53
C ALA A 131 -1.48 -10.64 7.65
N ARG A 132 -0.86 -9.72 8.38
CA ARG A 132 0.57 -9.75 8.68
C ARG A 132 0.97 -11.05 9.37
N SER A 133 0.23 -11.48 10.41
CA SER A 133 0.49 -12.73 11.12
C SER A 133 0.38 -13.94 10.19
N TYR A 134 -0.62 -13.93 9.29
CA TYR A 134 -0.79 -14.98 8.30
C TYR A 134 0.40 -15.04 7.33
N LEU A 135 0.83 -13.88 6.79
CA LEU A 135 1.95 -13.79 5.85
C LEU A 135 3.26 -14.24 6.50
N ASN A 136 3.54 -13.80 7.72
CA ASN A 136 4.72 -14.21 8.47
C ASN A 136 4.73 -15.71 8.75
N PHE A 137 3.57 -16.27 9.14
CA PHE A 137 3.45 -17.72 9.31
C PHE A 137 3.65 -18.47 7.99
N ALA A 138 3.10 -17.99 6.88
CA ALA A 138 3.25 -18.60 5.57
C ALA A 138 4.69 -18.48 5.05
N ALA A 139 5.38 -17.38 5.25
CA ALA A 139 6.78 -17.17 4.89
C ALA A 139 7.73 -18.06 5.70
N GLY A 140 7.47 -18.21 7.00
CA GLY A 140 8.25 -19.05 7.92
C GLY A 140 9.49 -18.36 8.50
N GLU A 141 10.19 -17.55 7.74
CA GLU A 141 11.32 -16.73 8.18
C GLU A 141 11.25 -15.34 7.58
N THR A 142 11.80 -14.36 8.27
CA THR A 142 11.94 -12.99 7.78
C THR A 142 13.36 -12.76 7.29
N VAL A 143 13.49 -12.26 6.08
CA VAL A 143 14.78 -11.93 5.48
C VAL A 143 15.06 -10.44 5.65
N THR A 144 16.22 -10.11 6.19
CA THR A 144 16.65 -8.71 6.31
C THR A 144 17.50 -8.30 5.12
N ILE A 145 17.14 -7.20 4.47
CA ILE A 145 17.88 -6.56 3.38
C ILE A 145 18.29 -5.17 3.87
N ALA A 146 19.60 -4.95 4.08
CA ALA A 146 20.06 -3.69 4.63
C ALA A 146 21.23 -3.09 3.84
N THR A 147 21.23 -1.76 3.70
CA THR A 147 22.37 -1.01 3.13
C THR A 147 23.27 -0.49 4.22
N GLY A 148 24.57 -0.34 3.93
CA GLY A 148 25.48 0.48 4.72
C GLY A 148 25.24 1.98 4.51
N ALA A 149 25.75 2.81 5.42
CA ALA A 149 25.64 4.28 5.31
C ALA A 149 26.32 4.78 4.01
N GLY A 150 25.60 5.60 3.25
CA GLY A 150 26.06 6.14 1.97
C GLY A 150 26.17 5.12 0.84
N ALA A 151 25.77 3.87 1.05
CA ALA A 151 25.85 2.81 0.03
C ALA A 151 24.60 2.76 -0.87
N GLU A 152 24.75 2.15 -2.03
CA GLU A 152 23.64 1.82 -2.92
C GLU A 152 23.39 0.31 -2.89
N GLY A 153 22.13 -0.09 -2.82
CA GLY A 153 21.71 -1.48 -2.82
C GLY A 153 20.52 -1.71 -3.75
N ARG A 154 20.49 -2.88 -4.35
CA ARG A 154 19.37 -3.36 -5.15
C ARG A 154 19.04 -4.79 -4.78
N ALA A 155 17.75 -5.07 -4.59
CA ALA A 155 17.26 -6.42 -4.36
C ALA A 155 15.98 -6.69 -5.16
N CYS A 156 15.78 -7.94 -5.54
CA CYS A 156 14.56 -8.41 -6.16
C CYS A 156 14.06 -9.66 -5.41
N VAL A 157 12.79 -9.65 -5.02
CA VAL A 157 12.12 -10.76 -4.34
C VAL A 157 10.98 -11.25 -5.21
N ARG A 158 11.02 -12.53 -5.58
CA ARG A 158 10.01 -13.17 -6.43
C ARG A 158 9.25 -14.22 -5.64
N VAL A 159 7.96 -14.01 -5.50
CA VAL A 159 7.03 -14.95 -4.88
C VAL A 159 6.26 -15.63 -6.00
N ASN A 160 6.55 -16.91 -6.25
CA ASN A 160 5.98 -17.66 -7.36
C ASN A 160 4.97 -18.68 -6.82
N GLY A 161 3.67 -18.45 -7.04
CA GLY A 161 2.60 -19.31 -6.57
C GLY A 161 2.24 -20.42 -7.56
N GLY A 162 1.73 -21.51 -7.05
CA GLY A 162 1.16 -22.62 -7.81
C GLY A 162 -0.24 -22.98 -7.34
N ALA A 163 -0.98 -23.71 -8.16
CA ALA A 163 -2.34 -24.14 -7.84
C ALA A 163 -2.39 -24.94 -6.53
N GLY A 164 -3.29 -24.59 -5.63
CA GLY A 164 -3.45 -25.23 -4.32
C GLY A 164 -2.34 -24.93 -3.32
N THR A 165 -1.48 -23.93 -3.58
CA THR A 165 -0.37 -23.58 -2.70
C THR A 165 -0.57 -22.21 -2.05
N THR A 166 0.11 -22.01 -0.92
CA THR A 166 0.37 -20.70 -0.36
C THR A 166 1.86 -20.44 -0.33
N VAL A 167 2.26 -19.34 -0.95
CA VAL A 167 3.64 -18.86 -0.98
C VAL A 167 3.67 -17.42 -0.50
N ALA A 168 4.53 -17.14 0.47
CA ALA A 168 4.68 -15.79 0.99
C ALA A 168 6.14 -15.47 1.30
N SER A 169 6.48 -14.18 1.23
CA SER A 169 7.73 -13.61 1.74
C SER A 169 7.48 -12.71 2.94
N SER A 170 8.44 -12.66 3.86
CA SER A 170 8.51 -11.68 4.93
C SER A 170 9.88 -10.98 4.86
N ILE A 171 9.87 -9.66 4.75
CA ILE A 171 11.06 -8.87 4.42
C ILE A 171 11.17 -7.68 5.37
N ASP A 172 12.36 -7.54 5.97
CA ASP A 172 12.79 -6.34 6.66
C ASP A 172 13.80 -5.58 5.80
N ALA A 173 13.43 -4.42 5.30
CA ALA A 173 14.30 -3.56 4.51
C ALA A 173 14.80 -2.38 5.37
N VAL A 174 16.10 -2.25 5.53
CA VAL A 174 16.71 -1.19 6.35
C VAL A 174 17.68 -0.38 5.49
N ALA A 175 17.29 0.84 5.14
CA ALA A 175 18.17 1.80 4.49
C ALA A 175 18.90 2.63 5.55
N ALA A 176 20.23 2.49 5.63
CA ALA A 176 21.06 3.30 6.52
C ALA A 176 21.07 4.79 6.11
N PRO A 177 21.52 5.71 6.97
CA PRO A 177 21.60 7.13 6.60
C PRO A 177 22.37 7.37 5.30
N ASP A 178 21.89 8.33 4.50
CA ASP A 178 22.49 8.76 3.23
C ASP A 178 22.60 7.64 2.15
N SER A 179 21.97 6.49 2.33
CA SER A 179 21.98 5.36 1.38
C SER A 179 20.85 5.38 0.37
N THR A 180 20.97 4.58 -0.66
CA THR A 180 19.89 4.30 -1.62
C THR A 180 19.60 2.81 -1.66
N LEU A 181 18.33 2.42 -1.49
CA LEU A 181 17.87 1.04 -1.61
C LEU A 181 16.76 0.95 -2.66
N SER A 182 16.95 0.11 -3.66
CA SER A 182 15.92 -0.22 -4.66
C SER A 182 15.45 -1.65 -4.45
N LEU A 183 14.17 -1.84 -4.15
CA LEU A 183 13.57 -3.15 -3.91
C LEU A 183 12.44 -3.39 -4.92
N THR A 184 12.52 -4.52 -5.62
CA THR A 184 11.43 -5.00 -6.47
C THR A 184 10.84 -6.27 -5.88
N ILE A 185 9.52 -6.34 -5.75
CA ILE A 185 8.78 -7.50 -5.27
C ILE A 185 7.81 -7.94 -6.37
N THR A 186 7.74 -9.23 -6.65
CA THR A 186 6.75 -9.78 -7.57
C THR A 186 5.89 -10.81 -6.88
N LEU A 187 4.59 -10.67 -7.00
CA LEU A 187 3.59 -11.65 -6.59
C LEU A 187 3.00 -12.25 -7.86
N ASP A 188 3.60 -13.34 -8.31
CA ASP A 188 3.21 -14.02 -9.53
C ASP A 188 2.69 -15.43 -9.25
N ALA A 189 1.69 -15.85 -10.00
CA ALA A 189 1.17 -17.20 -9.93
C ALA A 189 0.46 -17.55 -11.23
N ALA A 190 0.91 -18.61 -11.87
CA ALA A 190 0.28 -19.16 -13.05
C ALA A 190 -0.59 -20.37 -12.69
N GLY A 191 -1.86 -20.37 -13.11
CA GLY A 191 -2.69 -21.55 -13.10
C GLY A 191 -2.28 -22.52 -14.21
N ASP A 192 -2.47 -23.83 -14.01
CA ASP A 192 -2.30 -24.81 -15.08
C ASP A 192 -3.23 -24.45 -16.23
N GLY A 193 -2.66 -24.10 -17.36
CA GLY A 193 -3.30 -23.47 -18.53
C GLY A 193 -4.44 -24.26 -19.20
N GLY A 194 -5.45 -24.64 -18.45
CA GLY A 194 -6.70 -25.21 -18.96
C GLY A 194 -7.58 -24.13 -19.57
N SER A 195 -7.60 -24.07 -20.88
CA SER A 195 -8.60 -23.35 -21.69
C SER A 195 -9.99 -23.93 -21.48
N GLY A 196 -10.63 -23.65 -20.38
CA GLY A 196 -11.99 -24.14 -20.13
C GLY A 196 -12.36 -23.93 -18.67
N GLY A 197 -13.07 -22.88 -18.37
CA GLY A 197 -14.02 -22.56 -17.30
C GLY A 197 -14.10 -23.35 -15.99
N GLN A 198 -13.15 -24.17 -15.64
CA GLN A 198 -12.99 -24.74 -14.30
C GLN A 198 -12.03 -23.85 -13.53
N GLN A 199 -12.54 -23.23 -12.48
CA GLN A 199 -11.72 -22.57 -11.44
C GLN A 199 -10.62 -23.57 -11.01
N GLY A 200 -9.39 -23.33 -11.46
CA GLY A 200 -8.21 -24.03 -10.96
C GLY A 200 -8.18 -23.94 -9.43
N ALA A 201 -7.49 -24.87 -8.78
CA ALA A 201 -7.38 -24.86 -7.33
C ALA A 201 -6.91 -23.47 -6.85
N ALA A 202 -7.67 -22.88 -5.93
CA ALA A 202 -7.35 -21.57 -5.36
C ALA A 202 -5.98 -21.61 -4.69
N GLY A 203 -5.18 -20.58 -4.89
CA GLY A 203 -3.87 -20.41 -4.26
C GLY A 203 -3.72 -19.03 -3.64
N VAL A 204 -2.69 -18.86 -2.83
CA VAL A 204 -2.37 -17.59 -2.19
C VAL A 204 -0.92 -17.24 -2.46
N VAL A 205 -0.69 -16.00 -2.92
CA VAL A 205 0.64 -15.41 -2.98
C VAL A 205 0.66 -14.14 -2.14
N GLY A 206 1.75 -13.88 -1.43
CA GLY A 206 1.80 -12.69 -0.61
C GLY A 206 3.18 -12.24 -0.21
N SER A 207 3.27 -10.99 0.22
CA SER A 207 4.47 -10.39 0.79
C SER A 207 4.10 -9.53 1.98
N GLU A 208 4.83 -9.69 3.07
CA GLU A 208 4.90 -8.71 4.15
C GLU A 208 6.23 -7.99 4.06
N LEU A 209 6.18 -6.66 4.04
CA LEU A 209 7.35 -5.80 3.93
C LEU A 209 7.35 -4.76 5.04
N ARG A 210 8.45 -4.69 5.82
CA ARG A 210 8.70 -3.57 6.74
C ARG A 210 9.91 -2.78 6.25
N VAL A 211 9.76 -1.46 6.13
CA VAL A 211 10.82 -0.58 5.65
C VAL A 211 11.19 0.44 6.70
N PHE A 212 12.46 0.50 7.05
CA PHE A 212 13.06 1.62 7.77
C PHE A 212 13.91 2.45 6.80
N ALA A 213 13.53 3.70 6.59
CA ALA A 213 14.29 4.66 5.80
C ALA A 213 15.06 5.61 6.72
N GLY A 214 16.37 5.40 6.86
CA GLY A 214 17.27 6.21 7.71
C GLY A 214 17.41 7.64 7.21
N ALA A 215 18.02 8.50 8.01
CA ALA A 215 18.13 9.93 7.71
C ALA A 215 18.73 10.21 6.32
N ARG A 216 18.03 11.00 5.51
CA ARG A 216 18.39 11.38 4.13
C ARG A 216 18.58 10.21 3.17
N SER A 217 18.14 9.02 3.53
CA SER A 217 18.14 7.87 2.62
C SER A 217 17.08 8.01 1.53
N ARG A 218 17.27 7.23 0.47
CA ARG A 218 16.30 7.06 -0.59
C ARG A 218 15.92 5.58 -0.70
N VAL A 219 14.63 5.29 -0.65
CA VAL A 219 14.11 3.93 -0.85
C VAL A 219 13.10 3.94 -1.97
N ASP A 220 13.35 3.14 -3.00
CA ASP A 220 12.45 2.93 -4.13
C ASP A 220 11.92 1.48 -4.05
N VAL A 221 10.62 1.31 -3.77
CA VAL A 221 9.95 0.01 -3.74
C VAL A 221 9.02 -0.10 -4.93
N THR A 222 9.10 -1.21 -5.66
CA THR A 222 8.18 -1.51 -6.76
C THR A 222 7.59 -2.90 -6.58
N VAL A 223 6.27 -3.00 -6.51
CA VAL A 223 5.55 -4.26 -6.36
C VAL A 223 4.74 -4.55 -7.63
N TYR A 224 4.94 -5.72 -8.22
CA TYR A 224 4.13 -6.22 -9.33
C TYR A 224 3.26 -7.37 -8.86
N VAL A 225 1.95 -7.25 -9.05
CA VAL A 225 0.99 -8.33 -8.81
C VAL A 225 0.46 -8.79 -10.16
N THR A 226 0.93 -9.97 -10.59
CA THR A 226 0.63 -10.56 -11.90
C THR A 226 0.02 -11.96 -11.80
N ALA A 227 -0.43 -12.35 -10.61
CA ALA A 227 -1.08 -13.64 -10.38
C ALA A 227 -2.36 -13.79 -11.22
N ASP A 228 -2.66 -15.01 -11.63
CA ASP A 228 -3.88 -15.31 -12.36
C ASP A 228 -5.15 -15.12 -11.50
N SER A 229 -6.31 -15.01 -12.15
CA SER A 229 -7.61 -14.74 -11.51
C SER A 229 -8.06 -15.83 -10.51
N GLY A 230 -7.45 -17.02 -10.51
CA GLY A 230 -7.70 -18.07 -9.51
C GLY A 230 -7.03 -17.83 -8.15
N PHE A 231 -6.13 -16.85 -8.03
CA PHE A 231 -5.33 -16.63 -6.85
C PHE A 231 -5.79 -15.43 -6.03
N THR A 232 -5.56 -15.53 -4.71
CA THR A 232 -5.62 -14.38 -3.80
C THR A 232 -4.21 -13.84 -3.62
N ALA A 233 -4.01 -12.53 -3.84
CA ALA A 233 -2.75 -11.85 -3.61
C ALA A 233 -2.85 -10.91 -2.41
N LEU A 234 -1.89 -11.01 -1.49
CA LEU A 234 -1.78 -10.16 -0.30
C LEU A 234 -0.45 -9.39 -0.34
N ASP A 235 -0.53 -8.09 -0.52
CA ASP A 235 0.62 -7.17 -0.51
C ASP A 235 0.49 -6.24 0.68
N ASP A 236 1.18 -6.55 1.77
CA ASP A 236 1.09 -5.83 3.04
C ASP A 236 2.41 -5.17 3.39
N SER A 237 2.38 -3.87 3.67
CA SER A 237 3.61 -3.14 3.93
C SER A 237 3.49 -2.07 5.01
N GLY A 238 4.64 -1.76 5.64
CA GLY A 238 4.76 -0.72 6.63
C GLY A 238 6.09 0.01 6.53
N TYR A 239 6.07 1.33 6.76
CA TYR A 239 7.20 2.22 6.53
C TYR A 239 7.42 3.14 7.71
N VAL A 240 8.67 3.28 8.14
CA VAL A 240 9.11 4.28 9.13
C VAL A 240 10.18 5.16 8.50
N LEU A 241 9.94 6.47 8.46
CA LEU A 241 10.83 7.43 7.81
C LEU A 241 11.48 8.36 8.83
N ASP A 242 12.81 8.43 8.76
CA ASP A 242 13.65 9.35 9.53
C ASP A 242 13.82 10.70 8.79
N GLU A 243 14.57 11.63 9.37
CA GLU A 243 14.77 13.00 8.89
C GLU A 243 15.25 13.06 7.43
N GLY A 244 14.50 13.77 6.61
CA GLY A 244 14.84 13.96 5.19
C GLY A 244 14.81 12.70 4.34
N ALA A 245 14.38 11.55 4.89
CA ALA A 245 14.24 10.32 4.15
C ALA A 245 13.20 10.47 3.02
N ARG A 246 13.44 9.81 1.91
CA ARG A 246 12.55 9.81 0.75
C ARG A 246 12.21 8.39 0.35
N VAL A 247 10.94 8.07 0.38
CA VAL A 247 10.44 6.77 -0.03
C VAL A 247 9.51 6.95 -1.22
N GLN A 248 9.73 6.16 -2.27
CA GLN A 248 8.82 6.05 -3.41
C GLN A 248 8.32 4.62 -3.49
N VAL A 249 7.01 4.44 -3.52
CA VAL A 249 6.37 3.12 -3.65
C VAL A 249 5.54 3.10 -4.93
N ARG A 250 5.73 2.06 -5.74
CA ARG A 250 4.92 1.78 -6.92
C ARG A 250 4.24 0.44 -6.77
N HIS A 251 2.91 0.44 -6.76
CA HIS A 251 2.11 -0.77 -6.82
C HIS A 251 1.55 -0.92 -8.24
N ILE A 252 1.91 -2.00 -8.92
CA ILE A 252 1.41 -2.33 -10.26
C ILE A 252 0.57 -3.59 -10.12
N VAL A 253 -0.74 -3.41 -9.91
CA VAL A 253 -1.69 -4.46 -9.53
C VAL A 253 -2.57 -4.80 -10.72
N LEU A 254 -2.16 -5.80 -11.49
CA LEU A 254 -2.79 -6.19 -12.74
C LEU A 254 -3.58 -7.50 -12.64
N GLY A 255 -3.21 -8.37 -11.71
CA GLY A 255 -3.71 -9.73 -11.60
C GLY A 255 -4.26 -10.08 -10.21
N GLY A 256 -4.59 -11.36 -10.04
CA GLY A 256 -5.27 -11.91 -8.88
C GLY A 256 -6.80 -11.82 -8.98
N GLY A 257 -7.50 -12.88 -8.58
CA GLY A 257 -8.98 -12.84 -8.48
C GLY A 257 -9.43 -11.94 -7.35
N THR A 258 -8.71 -11.98 -6.22
CA THR A 258 -8.84 -11.04 -5.10
C THR A 258 -7.44 -10.54 -4.73
N THR A 259 -7.26 -9.24 -4.73
CA THR A 259 -5.99 -8.64 -4.32
C THR A 259 -6.27 -7.63 -3.21
N ALA A 260 -5.59 -7.78 -2.08
CA ALA A 260 -5.53 -6.78 -1.02
C ALA A 260 -4.12 -6.19 -0.97
N THR A 261 -4.02 -4.88 -1.18
CA THR A 261 -2.78 -4.11 -1.08
C THR A 261 -2.91 -3.10 0.04
N GLY A 262 -2.11 -3.25 1.06
CA GLY A 262 -2.15 -2.39 2.24
C GLY A 262 -0.81 -1.77 2.56
N MET A 263 -0.83 -0.50 2.95
CA MET A 263 0.36 0.24 3.31
C MET A 263 0.09 1.18 4.48
N ALA A 264 0.91 1.11 5.50
CA ALA A 264 0.93 2.08 6.58
C ALA A 264 2.30 2.74 6.68
N ALA A 265 2.34 4.07 6.75
CA ALA A 265 3.58 4.82 6.83
C ALA A 265 3.57 5.82 7.98
N ASP A 266 4.68 5.90 8.67
CA ASP A 266 4.92 6.84 9.77
C ASP A 266 6.11 7.77 9.42
N LEU A 267 5.81 9.01 9.06
CA LEU A 267 6.79 10.06 8.78
C LEU A 267 7.19 10.70 10.12
N ARG A 268 8.10 10.05 10.86
CA ARG A 268 8.42 10.39 12.25
C ARG A 268 9.23 11.62 12.43
N SER A 269 10.13 11.90 11.51
CA SER A 269 11.06 13.01 11.62
C SER A 269 10.80 14.09 10.58
N ASP A 270 11.43 15.24 10.75
CA ASP A 270 11.23 16.42 9.92
C ASP A 270 11.63 16.17 8.46
N THR A 271 10.91 16.80 7.54
CA THR A 271 11.19 16.81 6.09
C THR A 271 11.18 15.45 5.38
N ALA A 272 10.67 14.40 6.04
CA ALA A 272 10.47 13.11 5.42
C ALA A 272 9.44 13.20 4.28
N ARG A 273 9.64 12.42 3.22
CA ARG A 273 8.76 12.42 2.05
C ARG A 273 8.39 11.01 1.61
N LEU A 274 7.11 10.82 1.30
CA LEU A 274 6.56 9.59 0.77
C LEU A 274 5.74 9.86 -0.49
N ASP A 275 6.07 9.19 -1.58
CA ASP A 275 5.31 9.22 -2.83
C ASP A 275 4.81 7.80 -3.14
N ILE A 276 3.50 7.63 -3.31
CA ILE A 276 2.85 6.36 -3.66
C ILE A 276 2.22 6.51 -5.04
N ASP A 277 2.58 5.64 -5.99
CA ASP A 277 1.98 5.54 -7.32
C ASP A 277 1.37 4.15 -7.49
N THR A 278 0.05 4.06 -7.50
CA THR A 278 -0.68 2.81 -7.69
C THR A 278 -1.31 2.79 -9.07
N ARG A 279 -0.97 1.75 -9.83
CA ARG A 279 -1.56 1.48 -11.13
C ARG A 279 -2.27 0.14 -11.07
N TYR A 280 -3.55 0.11 -11.39
CA TYR A 280 -4.33 -1.11 -11.24
C TYR A 280 -5.26 -1.37 -12.40
N LEU A 281 -5.53 -2.66 -12.59
CA LEU A 281 -6.51 -3.19 -13.51
C LEU A 281 -7.38 -4.21 -12.78
N ALA A 282 -8.68 -4.20 -13.02
CA ALA A 282 -9.57 -5.29 -12.65
C ALA A 282 -10.57 -5.53 -13.76
N ALA A 283 -10.77 -6.82 -14.09
CA ALA A 283 -11.69 -7.25 -15.12
C ALA A 283 -12.57 -8.41 -14.62
N GLY A 284 -13.61 -8.75 -15.36
CA GLY A 284 -14.52 -9.84 -15.01
C GLY A 284 -15.17 -9.64 -13.64
N THR A 285 -14.89 -10.51 -12.67
CA THR A 285 -15.41 -10.44 -11.29
C THR A 285 -14.31 -10.20 -10.26
N GLU A 286 -13.15 -9.75 -10.69
CA GLU A 286 -11.99 -9.52 -9.83
C GLU A 286 -12.24 -8.44 -8.79
N VAL A 287 -11.55 -8.57 -7.65
CA VAL A 287 -11.64 -7.64 -6.51
C VAL A 287 -10.28 -7.00 -6.25
N ARG A 288 -10.27 -5.68 -6.13
CA ARG A 288 -9.11 -4.89 -5.69
C ARG A 288 -9.46 -4.14 -4.42
N ASP A 289 -8.75 -4.43 -3.36
CA ASP A 289 -8.90 -3.76 -2.06
C ASP A 289 -7.59 -3.03 -1.74
N PHE A 290 -7.66 -1.70 -1.57
CA PHE A 290 -6.51 -0.87 -1.24
C PHE A 290 -6.76 -0.16 0.09
N ASN A 291 -5.75 -0.12 0.96
CA ASN A 291 -5.79 0.65 2.19
C ASN A 291 -4.44 1.33 2.47
N TYR A 292 -4.39 2.63 2.31
CA TYR A 292 -3.21 3.44 2.53
C TYR A 292 -3.41 4.37 3.71
N VAL A 293 -2.51 4.30 4.69
CA VAL A 293 -2.53 5.16 5.88
C VAL A 293 -1.17 5.85 5.98
N VAL A 294 -1.16 7.17 5.89
CA VAL A 294 0.07 7.97 6.03
C VAL A 294 -0.05 8.91 7.20
N ARG A 295 0.81 8.73 8.19
CA ARG A 295 0.84 9.51 9.42
C ARG A 295 1.99 10.49 9.39
N HIS A 296 1.69 11.77 9.50
CA HIS A 296 2.65 12.87 9.56
C HIS A 296 2.91 13.25 11.02
N ARG A 297 4.13 13.01 11.53
CA ARG A 297 4.55 13.39 12.89
C ARG A 297 5.66 14.45 12.89
N GLY A 298 6.57 14.37 11.94
CA GLY A 298 7.61 15.36 11.71
C GLY A 298 7.06 16.63 11.08
N LYS A 299 7.81 17.72 11.15
CA LYS A 299 7.47 19.00 10.52
C LYS A 299 7.86 18.99 9.06
N ARG A 300 7.09 19.71 8.23
CA ARG A 300 7.35 19.85 6.79
C ARG A 300 7.51 18.52 6.07
N THR A 301 6.78 17.52 6.53
CA THR A 301 6.71 16.23 5.85
C THR A 301 5.74 16.29 4.67
N VAL A 302 5.98 15.49 3.65
CA VAL A 302 5.16 15.49 2.43
C VAL A 302 4.74 14.08 2.08
N SER A 303 3.44 13.89 1.77
CA SER A 303 2.95 12.64 1.19
C SER A 303 2.09 12.87 -0.04
N ASN A 304 2.26 12.01 -1.05
CA ASN A 304 1.40 11.96 -2.21
C ASN A 304 0.93 10.52 -2.42
N ILE A 305 -0.38 10.32 -2.46
CA ILE A 305 -1.03 9.06 -2.81
C ILE A 305 -1.69 9.28 -4.17
N ILE A 306 -1.17 8.63 -5.21
CA ILE A 306 -1.69 8.73 -6.57
C ILE A 306 -2.12 7.34 -7.00
N ALA A 307 -3.39 7.19 -7.38
CA ALA A 307 -3.93 5.93 -7.88
C ALA A 307 -4.57 6.13 -9.26
N ASN A 308 -4.23 5.24 -10.20
CA ASN A 308 -4.75 5.27 -11.55
C ASN A 308 -5.20 3.86 -11.97
N GLY A 309 -6.45 3.69 -12.31
CA GLY A 309 -6.99 2.37 -12.62
C GLY A 309 -7.98 2.31 -13.76
N VAL A 310 -8.15 1.09 -14.25
CA VAL A 310 -9.21 0.70 -15.19
C VAL A 310 -10.00 -0.44 -14.58
N LEU A 311 -11.31 -0.33 -14.62
CA LEU A 311 -12.26 -1.32 -14.11
C LEU A 311 -13.20 -1.74 -15.23
N ALA A 312 -13.33 -3.05 -15.46
CA ALA A 312 -14.15 -3.64 -16.51
C ALA A 312 -14.99 -4.81 -16.00
N GLY A 313 -16.01 -5.19 -16.73
CA GLY A 313 -16.92 -6.28 -16.41
C GLY A 313 -17.78 -6.00 -15.18
N ALA A 314 -17.75 -6.90 -14.22
CA ALA A 314 -18.41 -6.79 -12.92
C ALA A 314 -17.38 -6.73 -11.77
N SER A 315 -16.23 -6.18 -12.05
CA SER A 315 -15.13 -6.05 -11.09
C SER A 315 -15.48 -5.09 -9.94
N LYS A 316 -14.80 -5.28 -8.82
CA LYS A 316 -15.02 -4.46 -7.61
C LYS A 316 -13.72 -3.84 -7.14
N LYS A 317 -13.78 -2.57 -6.78
CA LYS A 317 -12.65 -1.88 -6.17
C LYS A 317 -13.08 -1.07 -4.95
N CYS A 318 -12.29 -1.15 -3.89
CA CYS A 318 -12.37 -0.23 -2.77
C CYS A 318 -10.97 0.35 -2.51
N LEU A 319 -10.84 1.67 -2.61
CA LEU A 319 -9.63 2.40 -2.21
C LEU A 319 -9.94 3.20 -0.95
N ARG A 320 -9.17 2.96 0.11
CA ARG A 320 -9.17 3.75 1.34
C ARG A 320 -7.84 4.46 1.43
N GLY A 321 -7.87 5.79 1.43
CA GLY A 321 -6.69 6.63 1.61
C GLY A 321 -6.85 7.49 2.84
N THR A 322 -5.95 7.36 3.82
CA THR A 322 -5.97 8.16 5.03
C THR A 322 -4.70 8.97 5.14
N ILE A 323 -4.85 10.29 5.22
CA ILE A 323 -3.80 11.24 5.57
C ILE A 323 -4.06 11.67 7.01
N ASP A 324 -3.09 11.43 7.90
CA ASP A 324 -3.20 11.70 9.32
C ASP A 324 -2.16 12.74 9.74
N LEU A 325 -2.61 13.97 9.92
CA LEU A 325 -1.81 15.14 10.29
C LEU A 325 -1.84 15.30 11.80
N VAL A 326 -0.89 14.66 12.49
CA VAL A 326 -0.82 14.59 13.95
C VAL A 326 -0.32 15.93 14.52
N HIS A 327 -0.82 16.31 15.70
CA HIS A 327 -0.36 17.53 16.38
C HIS A 327 1.17 17.63 16.46
N GLY A 328 1.71 18.77 16.06
CA GLY A 328 3.15 19.05 15.98
C GLY A 328 3.77 18.93 14.59
N CYS A 329 3.05 18.41 13.58
CA CYS A 329 3.55 18.24 12.21
C CYS A 329 3.48 19.52 11.34
N LYS A 330 3.80 20.68 11.92
CA LYS A 330 3.69 22.00 11.26
C LYS A 330 4.36 22.06 9.90
N GLY A 331 3.68 22.68 8.94
CA GLY A 331 4.15 22.84 7.57
C GLY A 331 4.09 21.57 6.74
N SER A 332 3.41 20.52 7.23
CA SER A 332 3.28 19.26 6.49
C SER A 332 2.15 19.30 5.47
N GLU A 333 2.31 18.55 4.40
CA GLU A 333 1.38 18.48 3.26
C GLU A 333 1.08 17.04 2.89
N GLY A 334 -0.21 16.69 2.79
CA GLY A 334 -0.68 15.41 2.32
C GLY A 334 -1.65 15.58 1.13
N THR A 335 -1.46 14.79 0.08
CA THR A 335 -2.32 14.82 -1.10
C THR A 335 -2.72 13.41 -1.50
N GLU A 336 -4.00 13.18 -1.74
CA GLU A 336 -4.54 11.97 -2.35
C GLU A 336 -5.24 12.32 -3.67
N ARG A 337 -4.94 11.57 -4.73
CA ARG A 337 -5.60 11.69 -6.03
C ARG A 337 -5.86 10.33 -6.63
N GLU A 338 -7.09 10.11 -7.03
CA GLU A 338 -7.45 8.92 -7.78
C GLU A 338 -8.04 9.28 -9.14
N THR A 339 -7.65 8.52 -10.17
CA THR A 339 -8.26 8.55 -11.50
C THR A 339 -8.70 7.14 -11.87
N VAL A 340 -10.00 6.96 -12.07
CA VAL A 340 -10.60 5.67 -12.42
C VAL A 340 -11.31 5.79 -13.75
N LEU A 341 -11.02 4.90 -14.67
CA LEU A 341 -11.82 4.66 -15.85
C LEU A 341 -12.70 3.43 -15.62
N ILE A 342 -14.00 3.60 -15.74
CA ILE A 342 -14.99 2.54 -15.65
C ILE A 342 -15.42 2.19 -17.09
N ALA A 343 -15.12 0.96 -17.52
CA ALA A 343 -15.45 0.49 -18.86
C ALA A 343 -16.89 -0.04 -18.94
N ASP A 344 -17.39 -0.68 -17.88
CA ASP A 344 -18.67 -1.37 -17.87
C ASP A 344 -19.61 -0.94 -16.76
N GLU A 345 -20.92 -1.05 -16.97
CA GLU A 345 -21.96 -0.69 -15.99
C GLU A 345 -21.98 -1.61 -14.76
N GLY A 346 -21.44 -2.83 -14.87
CA GLY A 346 -21.42 -3.82 -13.78
C GLY A 346 -20.39 -3.56 -12.69
N VAL A 347 -19.52 -2.56 -12.86
CA VAL A 347 -18.43 -2.23 -11.95
C VAL A 347 -18.93 -1.65 -10.63
N ASP A 348 -18.43 -2.17 -9.49
CA ASP A 348 -18.61 -1.59 -8.15
C ASP A 348 -17.33 -0.84 -7.72
N ASN A 349 -17.33 0.46 -7.88
CA ASN A 349 -16.19 1.32 -7.52
C ASN A 349 -16.46 2.14 -6.27
N LYS A 350 -15.59 2.00 -5.26
CA LYS A 350 -15.63 2.77 -4.01
C LYS A 350 -14.30 3.47 -3.75
N THR A 351 -14.37 4.74 -3.39
CA THR A 351 -13.22 5.56 -3.00
C THR A 351 -13.56 6.26 -1.68
N VAL A 352 -12.70 6.08 -0.69
CA VAL A 352 -12.92 6.56 0.68
C VAL A 352 -11.72 7.38 1.14
N PRO A 353 -11.61 8.63 0.69
CA PRO A 353 -10.57 9.53 1.17
C PRO A 353 -10.87 9.99 2.60
N THR A 354 -9.85 10.03 3.44
CA THR A 354 -9.96 10.47 4.84
C THR A 354 -8.78 11.37 5.19
N ILE A 355 -9.07 12.53 5.74
CA ILE A 355 -8.06 13.43 6.32
C ILE A 355 -8.37 13.58 7.80
N LEU A 356 -7.45 13.10 8.64
CA LEU A 356 -7.44 13.34 10.07
C LEU A 356 -6.48 14.50 10.31
N CYS A 357 -6.96 15.57 10.93
CA CYS A 357 -6.19 16.80 11.07
C CYS A 357 -6.27 17.32 12.51
N ASP A 358 -5.12 17.35 13.18
CA ASP A 358 -4.95 17.83 14.55
C ASP A 358 -3.87 18.93 14.63
N GLU A 359 -3.57 19.58 13.51
CA GLU A 359 -2.60 20.68 13.42
C GLU A 359 -3.14 21.79 12.51
N ASP A 360 -2.94 23.05 12.89
CA ASP A 360 -3.48 24.20 12.17
C ASP A 360 -2.64 24.61 10.93
N ASP A 361 -1.32 24.44 11.01
CA ASP A 361 -0.38 24.87 9.96
C ASP A 361 -0.01 23.70 9.06
N VAL A 362 -0.99 23.18 8.31
CA VAL A 362 -0.84 22.03 7.42
C VAL A 362 -1.73 22.15 6.18
N ALA A 363 -1.43 21.35 5.14
CA ALA A 363 -2.28 21.23 3.96
C ALA A 363 -2.69 19.78 3.73
N GLY A 364 -3.98 19.51 3.66
CA GLY A 364 -4.56 18.22 3.31
C GLY A 364 -5.45 18.37 2.07
N ASN A 365 -5.15 17.60 1.01
CA ASN A 365 -5.89 17.66 -0.25
C ASN A 365 -6.31 16.25 -0.67
N HIS A 366 -7.54 16.13 -1.17
CA HIS A 366 -7.97 14.92 -1.83
C HIS A 366 -8.77 15.25 -3.10
N GLY A 367 -8.76 14.31 -4.06
CA GLY A 367 -9.53 14.45 -5.29
C GLY A 367 -9.69 13.12 -6.00
N ALA A 368 -10.88 12.85 -6.51
CA ALA A 368 -11.16 11.68 -7.33
C ALA A 368 -11.75 12.10 -8.67
N THR A 369 -11.23 11.53 -9.74
CA THR A 369 -11.79 11.64 -11.08
C THR A 369 -12.28 10.26 -11.49
N ILE A 370 -13.57 10.06 -11.54
CA ILE A 370 -14.20 8.82 -11.96
C ILE A 370 -14.90 9.10 -13.28
N GLY A 371 -14.50 8.40 -14.32
CA GLY A 371 -15.00 8.63 -15.67
C GLY A 371 -15.36 7.34 -16.37
N HIS A 372 -16.32 7.46 -17.28
CA HIS A 372 -16.63 6.46 -18.31
C HIS A 372 -16.09 6.96 -19.65
N VAL A 373 -15.86 6.05 -20.57
CA VAL A 373 -15.66 6.43 -21.97
C VAL A 373 -16.94 7.08 -22.46
N ARG A 374 -16.86 8.34 -22.87
CA ARG A 374 -18.07 9.09 -23.26
C ARG A 374 -18.65 8.53 -24.58
N PRO A 375 -19.98 8.46 -24.71
CA PRO A 375 -20.62 7.99 -25.93
C PRO A 375 -20.10 8.66 -27.20
N GLU A 376 -19.76 9.97 -27.13
CA GLU A 376 -19.23 10.71 -28.28
C GLU A 376 -17.79 10.25 -28.64
N GLN A 377 -17.01 9.78 -27.68
CA GLN A 377 -15.68 9.22 -27.92
C GLN A 377 -15.79 7.84 -28.56
N LEU A 378 -16.70 6.99 -28.08
CA LEU A 378 -16.99 5.71 -28.70
C LEU A 378 -17.50 5.90 -30.13
N PHE A 379 -18.48 6.77 -30.36
CA PHE A 379 -18.98 7.09 -31.69
C PHE A 379 -17.89 7.59 -32.64
N TYR A 380 -16.94 8.42 -32.13
CA TYR A 380 -15.80 8.88 -32.91
C TYR A 380 -14.90 7.70 -33.34
N LEU A 381 -14.57 6.79 -32.42
CA LEU A 381 -13.74 5.61 -32.68
C LEU A 381 -14.48 4.67 -33.67
N GLU A 382 -15.76 4.41 -33.46
CA GLU A 382 -16.60 3.62 -34.37
C GLU A 382 -16.64 4.22 -35.79
N SER A 383 -16.77 5.53 -35.90
CA SER A 383 -16.75 6.24 -37.19
C SER A 383 -15.41 6.11 -37.94
N ARG A 384 -14.35 5.72 -37.22
CA ARG A 384 -13.02 5.42 -37.76
C ARG A 384 -12.79 3.92 -37.98
N GLY A 385 -13.81 3.08 -37.77
CA GLY A 385 -13.75 1.64 -38.00
C GLY A 385 -13.25 0.81 -36.80
N VAL A 386 -13.13 1.43 -35.61
CA VAL A 386 -12.84 0.71 -34.37
C VAL A 386 -14.14 0.20 -33.78
N SER A 387 -14.27 -1.12 -33.52
CA SER A 387 -15.47 -1.65 -32.87
C SER A 387 -15.60 -1.16 -31.42
N PRO A 388 -16.81 -1.15 -30.84
CA PRO A 388 -17.00 -0.79 -29.44
C PRO A 388 -16.11 -1.62 -28.50
N GLU A 389 -16.03 -2.92 -28.72
CA GLU A 389 -15.22 -3.85 -27.92
C GLU A 389 -13.72 -3.52 -28.05
N ALA A 390 -13.26 -3.21 -29.27
CA ALA A 390 -11.87 -2.79 -29.50
C ALA A 390 -11.57 -1.44 -28.86
N ALA A 391 -12.53 -0.51 -28.82
CA ALA A 391 -12.39 0.78 -28.17
C ALA A 391 -12.26 0.65 -26.64
N GLU A 392 -13.02 -0.25 -26.02
CA GLU A 392 -12.91 -0.56 -24.58
C GLU A 392 -11.59 -1.25 -24.27
N ALA A 393 -11.17 -2.22 -25.10
CA ALA A 393 -9.90 -2.92 -24.96
C ALA A 393 -8.68 -1.99 -25.00
N LEU A 394 -8.76 -0.86 -25.73
CA LEU A 394 -7.66 0.13 -25.81
C LEU A 394 -7.20 0.63 -24.43
N PHE A 395 -8.12 0.80 -23.48
CA PHE A 395 -7.79 1.32 -22.16
C PHE A 395 -7.11 0.27 -21.28
N ILE A 396 -7.60 -0.97 -21.35
CA ILE A 396 -6.98 -2.12 -20.69
C ILE A 396 -5.58 -2.32 -21.26
N ARG A 397 -5.48 -2.30 -22.58
CA ARG A 397 -4.23 -2.45 -23.32
C ARG A 397 -3.20 -1.40 -22.90
N ALA A 398 -3.57 -0.12 -22.89
CA ALA A 398 -2.66 0.95 -22.51
C ALA A 398 -2.08 0.77 -21.07
N LYS A 399 -2.83 0.19 -20.15
CA LYS A 399 -2.34 -0.14 -18.81
C LYS A 399 -1.34 -1.29 -18.80
N LEU A 400 -1.61 -2.33 -19.60
CA LEU A 400 -0.73 -3.49 -19.72
C LEU A 400 0.58 -3.12 -20.44
N GLU A 401 0.49 -2.34 -21.53
CA GLU A 401 1.66 -1.83 -22.27
C GLU A 401 2.55 -0.96 -21.37
N ASP A 402 1.97 0.00 -20.64
CA ASP A 402 2.71 0.84 -19.70
C ASP A 402 3.42 -0.02 -18.64
N ALA A 403 2.75 -1.03 -18.09
CA ALA A 403 3.34 -1.93 -17.10
C ALA A 403 4.46 -2.81 -17.69
N ALA A 404 4.29 -3.30 -18.92
CA ALA A 404 5.29 -4.09 -19.61
C ALA A 404 6.54 -3.28 -19.99
N LEU A 405 6.33 -2.04 -20.46
CA LEU A 405 7.42 -1.13 -20.80
C LEU A 405 8.20 -0.64 -19.59
N CYS A 406 7.52 -0.49 -18.44
CA CYS A 406 8.15 -0.08 -17.19
C CYS A 406 8.73 -1.26 -16.38
N ALA A 407 8.57 -2.50 -16.85
CA ALA A 407 9.06 -3.68 -16.15
C ALA A 407 10.59 -3.65 -15.99
N PRO A 408 11.12 -3.84 -14.77
CA PRO A 408 12.54 -3.73 -14.50
C PRO A 408 13.39 -4.87 -15.10
N ASP A 409 12.76 -5.97 -15.46
CA ASP A 409 13.41 -7.12 -16.09
C ASP A 409 12.46 -7.92 -17.01
N GLU A 410 13.02 -8.83 -17.78
CA GLU A 410 12.29 -9.63 -18.77
C GLU A 410 11.30 -10.63 -18.13
N ARG A 411 11.57 -11.15 -16.92
CA ARG A 411 10.65 -12.08 -16.24
C ARG A 411 9.37 -11.37 -15.84
N ILE A 412 9.48 -10.14 -15.33
CA ILE A 412 8.31 -9.32 -14.98
C ILE A 412 7.55 -8.92 -16.24
N ARG A 413 8.29 -8.52 -17.30
CA ARG A 413 7.66 -8.22 -18.58
C ARG A 413 6.88 -9.42 -19.12
N ALA A 414 7.49 -10.60 -19.11
CA ALA A 414 6.82 -11.84 -19.55
C ALA A 414 5.57 -12.17 -18.73
N ALA A 415 5.58 -11.93 -17.41
CA ALA A 415 4.40 -12.11 -16.56
C ALA A 415 3.26 -11.14 -16.93
N VAL A 416 3.58 -9.87 -17.21
CA VAL A 416 2.60 -8.87 -17.69
C VAL A 416 2.06 -9.26 -19.06
N VAL A 417 2.91 -9.69 -20.00
CA VAL A 417 2.50 -10.14 -21.35
C VAL A 417 1.58 -11.35 -21.26
N ARG A 418 1.94 -12.36 -20.45
CA ARG A 418 1.08 -13.53 -20.21
C ARG A 418 -0.32 -13.12 -19.72
N LEU A 419 -0.39 -12.15 -18.82
CA LEU A 419 -1.67 -11.64 -18.33
C LEU A 419 -2.42 -10.89 -19.44
N GLY A 420 -1.71 -10.11 -20.24
CA GLY A 420 -2.25 -9.37 -21.38
C GLY A 420 -2.89 -10.29 -22.43
N ASP A 421 -2.23 -11.37 -22.81
CA ASP A 421 -2.75 -12.34 -23.77
C ASP A 421 -4.04 -13.07 -23.32
N ARG A 422 -4.30 -13.09 -22.01
CA ARG A 422 -5.57 -13.64 -21.48
C ARG A 422 -6.72 -12.66 -21.53
N LEU A 423 -6.42 -11.37 -21.51
CA LEU A 423 -7.42 -10.31 -21.51
C LEU A 423 -7.69 -9.73 -22.89
N ILE A 424 -6.68 -9.79 -23.76
CA ILE A 424 -6.72 -9.21 -25.11
C ILE A 424 -6.05 -10.19 -26.08
N ASP A 425 -6.80 -10.69 -27.04
CA ASP A 425 -6.27 -11.57 -28.08
C ASP A 425 -5.15 -10.88 -28.88
N GLY A 426 -3.98 -11.53 -28.99
CA GLY A 426 -2.84 -11.03 -29.75
C GLY A 426 -2.05 -9.90 -29.10
N PHE A 427 -2.20 -9.68 -27.78
CA PHE A 427 -1.49 -8.62 -27.06
C PHE A 427 0.04 -8.72 -27.20
N ALA A 428 0.62 -9.93 -27.07
CA ALA A 428 2.06 -10.14 -27.21
C ALA A 428 2.58 -9.81 -28.61
N GLU A 429 1.88 -10.24 -29.67
CA GLU A 429 2.28 -10.04 -31.06
C GLU A 429 2.34 -8.54 -31.41
N GLU A 430 1.35 -7.80 -30.94
CA GLU A 430 1.26 -6.36 -31.21
C GLU A 430 2.29 -5.56 -30.38
N LEU A 431 2.54 -5.94 -29.12
CA LEU A 431 3.57 -5.30 -28.27
C LEU A 431 4.98 -5.45 -28.87
N GLU A 432 5.28 -6.58 -29.54
CA GLU A 432 6.56 -6.79 -30.23
C GLU A 432 6.64 -6.00 -31.55
N GLY A 433 5.51 -5.83 -32.25
CA GLY A 433 5.43 -5.07 -33.48
C GLY A 433 5.65 -3.58 -33.32
N ASP A 434 5.22 -3.00 -32.19
CA ASP A 434 5.41 -1.58 -31.87
C ASP A 434 6.84 -1.26 -31.37
N ALA A 435 7.61 -2.28 -30.97
CA ALA A 435 9.00 -2.14 -30.49
C ALA A 435 10.04 -2.22 -31.63
N ALA A 436 9.65 -2.56 -32.86
CA ALA A 436 10.48 -2.71 -34.05
C ALA A 436 10.41 -1.49 -34.95
#